data_e3e35a67741c2bebf6971c11af657ae5
#
_entry.id   e3e35a67741c2bebf6971c11af657ae5
#
_cell.length_a   1.000
_cell.length_b   1.000
_cell.length_c   1.000
_cell.angle_alpha   90.00
_cell.angle_beta   90.00
_cell.angle_gamma   90.00
#
_symmetry.space_group_name_H-M   'P 1'
#
loop_
_entity.id
_entity.type
_entity.pdbx_description
1 polymer ?
#
loop_
_entity_poly.entity_id
_entity_poly.type
_entity_poly.pdbx_seq_one_letter_code
_entity_poly.pdbx_strand_id
1 'polypeptide(L)'
;MEDLTGITGNSYVVVDLQKIKRNVEKIRAHIGENVKFLPVLKGATCGHGLEEIAEFLVSECQFDMLCVGHTIEAERIRNFGVNCDILVLGGTPFNNIPYVVENKITTTLSNADYARALSAEAVKRGTTAKVHIKINSGLGRMGAKPGDELAALLNDINGLPGIDIEGAYTHFSNSAKIDTAIIEQEAATFDSGLAQIKAAGITLKYCHAANTPATVRFPQYHYNMVRSLLLLVGYDWSVDQFNRLGLEKVLYWRGFVAQINEVKAGERFDYGLALTASRDMKVAVTSFGYSDGYPDDLPGNGGFVMVKGQKAPILSLNMDQGFVDITDIPDVCVNDQMLLIGQDGDEEVELTELLANSKHSGTYFFSLINHRVRRIFKR
;
A
#
# COMPACT_ATOMS: atom_id res chain seq x y z
N MET A 1 15.02 -17.17 -15.02
CA MET A 1 13.68 -16.87 -15.59
C MET A 1 12.66 -17.70 -14.82
N GLU A 2 11.61 -17.06 -14.37
CA GLU A 2 10.47 -17.77 -13.75
C GLU A 2 9.85 -18.71 -14.79
N ASP A 3 9.41 -19.90 -14.32
CA ASP A 3 8.64 -20.81 -15.18
C ASP A 3 7.23 -20.24 -15.37
N LEU A 4 6.98 -19.69 -16.55
CA LEU A 4 5.69 -19.12 -16.93
C LEU A 4 4.74 -20.12 -17.59
N THR A 5 5.11 -21.40 -17.65
CA THR A 5 4.31 -22.47 -18.26
C THR A 5 2.95 -22.57 -17.56
N GLY A 6 1.88 -22.38 -18.32
CA GLY A 6 0.51 -22.43 -17.81
C GLY A 6 0.01 -21.14 -17.10
N ILE A 7 0.82 -20.08 -17.04
CA ILE A 7 0.40 -18.79 -16.54
C ILE A 7 -0.29 -18.02 -17.68
N THR A 8 -1.58 -17.74 -17.52
CA THR A 8 -2.32 -16.85 -18.43
C THR A 8 -2.12 -15.40 -18.01
N GLY A 9 -1.83 -14.53 -18.95
CA GLY A 9 -1.69 -13.09 -18.72
C GLY A 9 -0.72 -12.44 -19.72
N ASN A 10 -1.05 -11.24 -20.15
CA ASN A 10 -0.22 -10.47 -21.08
C ASN A 10 0.92 -9.71 -20.38
N SER A 11 0.79 -9.52 -19.08
CA SER A 11 1.83 -9.01 -18.21
C SER A 11 1.72 -9.65 -16.82
N TYR A 12 2.77 -9.63 -16.04
CA TYR A 12 2.79 -10.26 -14.73
C TYR A 12 3.70 -9.52 -13.75
N VAL A 13 3.33 -9.59 -12.48
CA VAL A 13 4.11 -9.09 -11.35
C VAL A 13 4.64 -10.29 -10.58
N VAL A 14 5.90 -10.26 -10.23
CA VAL A 14 6.49 -11.21 -9.26
C VAL A 14 6.69 -10.49 -7.95
N VAL A 15 6.24 -11.13 -6.86
CA VAL A 15 6.40 -10.64 -5.48
C VAL A 15 7.21 -11.66 -4.70
N ASP A 16 8.40 -11.25 -4.26
CA ASP A 16 9.31 -12.07 -3.47
C ASP A 16 8.95 -12.00 -1.98
N LEU A 17 8.32 -13.06 -1.48
CA LEU A 17 7.89 -13.15 -0.09
C LEU A 17 9.06 -13.27 0.89
N GLN A 18 10.20 -13.84 0.47
CA GLN A 18 11.38 -13.90 1.32
C GLN A 18 12.00 -12.52 1.53
N LYS A 19 11.93 -11.63 0.54
CA LYS A 19 12.30 -10.21 0.73
C LYS A 19 11.37 -9.53 1.74
N ILE A 20 10.05 -9.82 1.71
CA ILE A 20 9.12 -9.34 2.74
C ILE A 20 9.55 -9.80 4.13
N LYS A 21 9.92 -11.07 4.30
CA LYS A 21 10.38 -11.62 5.60
C LYS A 21 11.62 -10.89 6.10
N ARG A 22 12.63 -10.70 5.24
CA ARG A 22 13.84 -9.94 5.61
C ARG A 22 13.54 -8.47 5.94
N ASN A 23 12.61 -7.84 5.22
CA ASN A 23 12.16 -6.49 5.57
C ASN A 23 11.49 -6.45 6.95
N VAL A 24 10.64 -7.42 7.26
CA VAL A 24 10.00 -7.55 8.59
C VAL A 24 11.07 -7.67 9.70
N GLU A 25 12.10 -8.49 9.49
CA GLU A 25 13.21 -8.65 10.44
C GLU A 25 13.94 -7.33 10.68
N LYS A 26 14.27 -6.59 9.61
CA LYS A 26 14.91 -5.26 9.69
C LYS A 26 14.04 -4.23 10.40
N ILE A 27 12.73 -4.24 10.12
CA ILE A 27 11.77 -3.35 10.79
C ILE A 27 11.71 -3.66 12.29
N ARG A 28 11.56 -4.94 12.66
CA ARG A 28 11.54 -5.38 14.06
C ARG A 28 12.82 -5.02 14.80
N ALA A 29 13.97 -5.21 14.18
CA ALA A 29 15.27 -4.79 14.74
C ALA A 29 15.35 -3.28 14.97
N HIS A 30 14.77 -2.47 14.09
CA HIS A 30 14.76 -1.02 14.20
C HIS A 30 13.85 -0.50 15.33
N ILE A 31 12.64 -1.06 15.44
CA ILE A 31 11.65 -0.57 16.43
C ILE A 31 11.88 -1.15 17.83
N GLY A 32 12.63 -2.24 17.96
CA GLY A 32 12.91 -2.93 19.22
C GLY A 32 11.75 -3.81 19.72
N GLU A 33 12.02 -4.57 20.78
CA GLU A 33 11.12 -5.62 21.30
C GLU A 33 9.85 -5.08 21.98
N ASN A 34 9.89 -3.84 22.47
CA ASN A 34 8.77 -3.24 23.22
C ASN A 34 7.73 -2.57 22.32
N VAL A 35 7.97 -2.50 21.02
CA VAL A 35 7.09 -1.87 20.03
C VAL A 35 6.55 -2.92 19.07
N LYS A 36 5.24 -3.06 19.00
CA LYS A 36 4.59 -3.98 18.06
C LYS A 36 4.61 -3.41 16.63
N PHE A 37 5.02 -4.19 15.66
CA PHE A 37 4.83 -3.86 14.26
C PHE A 37 3.45 -4.34 13.80
N LEU A 38 2.61 -3.42 13.32
CA LEU A 38 1.30 -3.73 12.71
C LEU A 38 1.39 -3.55 11.18
N PRO A 39 1.45 -4.65 10.42
CA PRO A 39 1.47 -4.60 8.96
C PRO A 39 0.16 -4.04 8.40
N VAL A 40 0.26 -3.12 7.43
CA VAL A 40 -0.89 -2.52 6.77
C VAL A 40 -0.99 -3.05 5.34
N LEU A 41 -2.11 -3.71 4.99
CA LEU A 41 -2.30 -4.40 3.71
C LEU A 41 -3.33 -3.72 2.79
N LYS A 42 -3.72 -2.49 3.08
CA LYS A 42 -4.73 -1.75 2.31
C LYS A 42 -4.33 -1.59 0.84
N GLY A 43 -5.35 -1.51 -0.05
CA GLY A 43 -5.13 -1.36 -1.48
C GLY A 43 -4.40 -2.58 -2.07
N ALA A 44 -4.78 -3.79 -1.63
CA ALA A 44 -4.12 -5.04 -2.00
C ALA A 44 -2.60 -4.98 -1.74
N THR A 45 -2.21 -4.54 -0.55
CA THR A 45 -0.82 -4.28 -0.16
C THR A 45 -0.14 -3.34 -1.18
N CYS A 46 -0.84 -2.25 -1.52
CA CYS A 46 -0.40 -1.32 -2.56
C CYS A 46 -0.11 -2.05 -3.89
N GLY A 47 -1.06 -2.85 -4.37
CA GLY A 47 -0.95 -3.57 -5.65
C GLY A 47 -0.11 -4.85 -5.63
N HIS A 48 0.58 -5.15 -4.55
CA HIS A 48 1.46 -6.34 -4.46
C HIS A 48 0.69 -7.65 -4.27
N GLY A 49 -0.53 -7.61 -3.74
CA GLY A 49 -1.36 -8.76 -3.40
C GLY A 49 -1.86 -8.67 -1.97
N LEU A 50 -3.00 -9.23 -1.66
CA LEU A 50 -3.61 -9.15 -0.33
C LEU A 50 -3.54 -10.49 0.40
N GLU A 51 -4.16 -11.50 -0.18
CA GLU A 51 -4.44 -12.77 0.48
C GLU A 51 -3.17 -13.56 0.77
N GLU A 52 -2.33 -13.73 -0.24
CA GLU A 52 -1.09 -14.49 -0.15
C GLU A 52 -0.07 -13.80 0.77
N ILE A 53 -0.02 -12.46 0.75
CA ILE A 53 0.85 -11.70 1.67
C ILE A 53 0.29 -11.80 3.10
N ALA A 54 -1.03 -11.70 3.30
CA ALA A 54 -1.63 -11.86 4.61
C ALA A 54 -1.36 -13.26 5.20
N GLU A 55 -1.54 -14.30 4.39
CA GLU A 55 -1.24 -15.69 4.78
C GLU A 55 0.24 -15.84 5.16
N PHE A 56 1.14 -15.35 4.32
CA PHE A 56 2.58 -15.44 4.57
C PHE A 56 3.02 -14.68 5.83
N LEU A 57 2.47 -13.49 6.07
CA LEU A 57 2.78 -12.72 7.28
C LEU A 57 2.32 -13.43 8.56
N VAL A 58 1.18 -14.10 8.53
CA VAL A 58 0.66 -14.84 9.69
C VAL A 58 1.43 -16.15 9.88
N SER A 59 1.59 -16.95 8.82
CA SER A 59 2.18 -18.28 8.91
C SER A 59 3.71 -18.24 9.10
N GLU A 60 4.42 -17.43 8.30
CA GLU A 60 5.86 -17.42 8.23
C GLU A 60 6.53 -16.29 9.03
N CYS A 61 5.86 -15.14 9.16
CA CYS A 61 6.39 -14.00 9.90
C CYS A 61 5.78 -13.85 11.30
N GLN A 62 4.84 -14.76 11.68
CA GLN A 62 4.25 -14.86 13.02
C GLN A 62 3.54 -13.55 13.47
N PHE A 63 2.77 -12.97 12.58
CA PHE A 63 1.89 -11.85 12.94
C PHE A 63 0.56 -12.38 13.50
N ASP A 64 0.19 -11.88 14.66
CA ASP A 64 -1.10 -12.15 15.33
C ASP A 64 -2.17 -11.10 14.97
N MET A 65 -1.77 -9.99 14.35
CA MET A 65 -2.65 -8.89 13.96
C MET A 65 -2.21 -8.26 12.64
N LEU A 66 -3.17 -8.01 11.76
CA LEU A 66 -3.00 -7.30 10.49
C LEU A 66 -3.89 -6.05 10.47
N CYS A 67 -3.60 -5.13 9.54
CA CYS A 67 -4.36 -3.90 9.39
C CYS A 67 -4.74 -3.65 7.93
N VAL A 68 -5.99 -3.29 7.70
CA VAL A 68 -6.54 -3.01 6.37
C VAL A 68 -7.22 -1.64 6.30
N GLY A 69 -7.53 -1.17 5.11
CA GLY A 69 -8.25 0.09 4.91
C GLY A 69 -9.75 -0.05 5.07
N HIS A 70 -10.33 -1.14 4.54
CA HIS A 70 -11.78 -1.34 4.44
C HIS A 70 -12.21 -2.76 4.81
N THR A 71 -13.48 -2.90 5.19
CA THR A 71 -14.08 -4.20 5.60
C THR A 71 -13.98 -5.27 4.53
N ILE A 72 -14.10 -4.91 3.25
CA ILE A 72 -13.99 -5.86 2.14
C ILE A 72 -12.60 -6.52 2.07
N GLU A 73 -11.54 -5.82 2.46
CA GLU A 73 -10.19 -6.41 2.52
C GLU A 73 -10.10 -7.42 3.68
N ALA A 74 -10.71 -7.10 4.82
CA ALA A 74 -10.80 -8.04 5.93
C ALA A 74 -11.60 -9.30 5.56
N GLU A 75 -12.70 -9.12 4.81
CA GLU A 75 -13.52 -10.23 4.29
C GLU A 75 -12.71 -11.14 3.36
N ARG A 76 -11.95 -10.56 2.42
CA ARG A 76 -11.09 -11.32 1.51
C ARG A 76 -10.04 -12.14 2.26
N ILE A 77 -9.39 -11.55 3.27
CA ILE A 77 -8.41 -12.23 4.12
C ILE A 77 -9.06 -13.40 4.87
N ARG A 78 -10.27 -13.20 5.45
CA ARG A 78 -11.02 -14.27 6.14
C ARG A 78 -11.43 -15.38 5.18
N ASN A 79 -11.96 -15.05 4.00
CA ASN A 79 -12.39 -16.02 2.98
C ASN A 79 -11.21 -16.82 2.43
N PHE A 80 -10.01 -16.27 2.44
CA PHE A 80 -8.78 -16.99 2.09
C PHE A 80 -8.31 -17.97 3.18
N GLY A 81 -8.93 -17.93 4.36
CA GLY A 81 -8.64 -18.83 5.48
C GLY A 81 -7.64 -18.31 6.50
N VAL A 82 -7.24 -17.04 6.40
CA VAL A 82 -6.30 -16.44 7.37
C VAL A 82 -7.02 -16.06 8.66
N ASN A 83 -6.58 -16.63 9.77
CA ASN A 83 -7.14 -16.39 11.09
C ASN A 83 -6.14 -15.64 11.99
N CYS A 84 -6.32 -14.33 12.11
CA CYS A 84 -5.57 -13.44 12.99
C CYS A 84 -6.46 -12.25 13.39
N ASP A 85 -6.07 -11.42 14.34
CA ASP A 85 -6.77 -10.15 14.58
C ASP A 85 -6.63 -9.23 13.35
N ILE A 86 -7.69 -8.51 12.98
CA ILE A 86 -7.68 -7.56 11.87
C ILE A 86 -8.27 -6.23 12.33
N LEU A 87 -7.50 -5.14 12.14
CA LEU A 87 -7.94 -3.76 12.38
C LEU A 87 -8.31 -3.08 11.07
N VAL A 88 -9.53 -2.58 10.96
CA VAL A 88 -9.98 -1.72 9.86
C VAL A 88 -9.74 -0.25 10.22
N LEU A 89 -8.87 0.44 9.47
CA LEU A 89 -8.51 1.85 9.71
C LEU A 89 -9.52 2.86 9.15
N GLY A 90 -10.25 2.49 8.13
CA GLY A 90 -11.28 3.32 7.53
C GLY A 90 -12.57 3.33 8.36
N GLY A 91 -13.46 4.28 8.06
CA GLY A 91 -14.80 4.26 8.61
C GLY A 91 -15.56 3.02 8.11
N THR A 92 -16.16 2.29 9.03
CA THR A 92 -16.97 1.12 8.69
C THR A 92 -18.43 1.54 8.51
N PRO A 93 -19.04 1.35 7.34
CA PRO A 93 -20.46 1.61 7.12
C PRO A 93 -21.34 0.77 8.04
N PHE A 94 -22.50 1.33 8.45
CA PHE A 94 -23.39 0.64 9.40
C PHE A 94 -23.91 -0.72 8.89
N ASN A 95 -24.11 -0.87 7.59
CA ASN A 95 -24.52 -2.13 6.99
C ASN A 95 -23.45 -3.24 7.10
N ASN A 96 -22.21 -2.89 7.40
CA ASN A 96 -21.12 -3.86 7.62
C ASN A 96 -21.01 -4.30 9.10
N ILE A 97 -21.74 -3.66 10.03
CA ILE A 97 -21.69 -3.98 11.46
C ILE A 97 -21.96 -5.49 11.74
N PRO A 98 -22.99 -6.12 11.15
CA PRO A 98 -23.22 -7.54 11.39
C PRO A 98 -22.02 -8.41 11.01
N TYR A 99 -21.38 -8.10 9.89
CA TYR A 99 -20.21 -8.84 9.41
C TYR A 99 -18.99 -8.65 10.34
N VAL A 100 -18.67 -7.41 10.73
CA VAL A 100 -17.49 -7.14 11.56
C VAL A 100 -17.62 -7.75 12.96
N VAL A 101 -18.83 -7.76 13.53
CA VAL A 101 -19.11 -8.40 14.82
C VAL A 101 -18.99 -9.92 14.72
N GLU A 102 -19.62 -10.54 13.70
CA GLU A 102 -19.57 -11.99 13.48
C GLU A 102 -18.15 -12.50 13.27
N ASN A 103 -17.36 -11.77 12.48
CA ASN A 103 -15.99 -12.16 12.12
C ASN A 103 -14.91 -11.59 13.04
N LYS A 104 -15.31 -11.00 14.18
CA LYS A 104 -14.41 -10.43 15.21
C LYS A 104 -13.39 -9.46 14.62
N ILE A 105 -13.85 -8.58 13.74
CA ILE A 105 -12.99 -7.55 13.12
C ILE A 105 -12.96 -6.34 14.05
N THR A 106 -11.77 -5.92 14.46
CA THR A 106 -11.56 -4.67 15.19
C THR A 106 -11.79 -3.48 14.28
N THR A 107 -12.56 -2.49 14.72
CA THR A 107 -12.92 -1.35 13.89
C THR A 107 -12.46 -0.01 14.48
N THR A 108 -12.35 0.99 13.62
CA THR A 108 -12.08 2.37 14.03
C THR A 108 -13.32 3.01 14.61
N LEU A 109 -13.21 3.54 15.82
CA LEU A 109 -14.26 4.30 16.49
C LEU A 109 -13.97 5.81 16.40
N SER A 110 -14.88 6.55 15.79
CA SER A 110 -14.76 8.01 15.62
C SER A 110 -16.06 8.77 15.90
N ASN A 111 -17.17 8.08 16.14
CA ASN A 111 -18.46 8.71 16.48
C ASN A 111 -19.32 7.76 17.35
N ALA A 112 -20.20 8.38 18.12
CA ALA A 112 -21.04 7.69 19.10
C ALA A 112 -22.17 6.85 18.47
N ASP A 113 -22.72 7.27 17.32
CA ASP A 113 -23.81 6.54 16.66
C ASP A 113 -23.33 5.18 16.16
N TYR A 114 -22.12 5.16 15.56
CA TYR A 114 -21.49 3.91 15.18
C TYR A 114 -21.23 3.00 16.41
N ALA A 115 -20.73 3.58 17.51
CA ALA A 115 -20.49 2.83 18.74
C ALA A 115 -21.77 2.22 19.29
N ARG A 116 -22.88 2.95 19.33
CA ARG A 116 -24.19 2.46 19.78
C ARG A 116 -24.71 1.33 18.88
N ALA A 117 -24.62 1.49 17.57
CA ALA A 117 -25.06 0.46 16.64
C ALA A 117 -24.19 -0.82 16.74
N LEU A 118 -22.87 -0.66 16.88
CA LEU A 118 -21.92 -1.77 17.09
C LEU A 118 -22.19 -2.51 18.39
N SER A 119 -22.43 -1.75 19.50
CA SER A 119 -22.81 -2.28 20.81
C SER A 119 -24.09 -3.12 20.73
N ALA A 120 -25.14 -2.58 20.11
CA ALA A 120 -26.41 -3.27 19.96
C ALA A 120 -26.26 -4.61 19.21
N GLU A 121 -25.50 -4.66 18.14
CA GLU A 121 -25.26 -5.91 17.41
C GLU A 121 -24.38 -6.90 18.20
N ALA A 122 -23.35 -6.40 18.92
CA ALA A 122 -22.52 -7.23 19.76
C ALA A 122 -23.31 -7.89 20.89
N VAL A 123 -24.17 -7.11 21.59
CA VAL A 123 -25.07 -7.61 22.64
C VAL A 123 -26.06 -8.64 22.07
N LYS A 124 -26.68 -8.34 20.95
CA LYS A 124 -27.63 -9.24 20.24
C LYS A 124 -26.98 -10.60 19.93
N ARG A 125 -25.69 -10.62 19.60
CA ARG A 125 -24.94 -11.86 19.31
C ARG A 125 -24.26 -12.47 20.54
N GLY A 126 -24.38 -11.87 21.72
CA GLY A 126 -23.73 -12.37 22.95
C GLY A 126 -22.19 -12.34 22.88
N THR A 127 -21.62 -11.34 22.20
CA THR A 127 -20.19 -11.20 21.98
C THR A 127 -19.72 -9.78 22.33
N THR A 128 -18.42 -9.54 22.18
CA THR A 128 -17.79 -8.23 22.38
C THR A 128 -17.09 -7.79 21.11
N ALA A 129 -17.35 -6.56 20.69
CA ALA A 129 -16.71 -5.92 19.54
C ALA A 129 -15.53 -5.07 20.00
N LYS A 130 -14.34 -5.33 19.45
CA LYS A 130 -13.12 -4.57 19.73
C LYS A 130 -13.05 -3.31 18.87
N VAL A 131 -12.59 -2.22 19.48
CA VAL A 131 -12.44 -0.95 18.77
C VAL A 131 -11.15 -0.23 19.12
N HIS A 132 -10.62 0.54 18.18
CA HIS A 132 -9.59 1.54 18.43
C HIS A 132 -10.18 2.95 18.24
N ILE A 133 -10.08 3.80 19.27
CA ILE A 133 -10.51 5.19 19.19
C ILE A 133 -9.58 5.93 18.26
N LYS A 134 -10.15 6.64 17.26
CA LYS A 134 -9.40 7.53 16.39
C LYS A 134 -9.37 8.93 16.99
N ILE A 135 -8.16 9.45 17.23
CA ILE A 135 -7.92 10.83 17.65
C ILE A 135 -7.50 11.66 16.43
N ASN A 136 -8.14 12.80 16.24
CA ASN A 136 -7.75 13.77 15.22
C ASN A 136 -6.69 14.72 15.81
N SER A 137 -5.44 14.47 15.55
CA SER A 137 -4.32 15.28 16.04
C SER A 137 -3.88 16.39 15.08
N GLY A 138 -4.49 16.49 13.87
CA GLY A 138 -4.11 17.51 12.89
C GLY A 138 -4.51 17.17 11.46
N LEU A 139 -4.51 15.91 11.06
CA LEU A 139 -4.81 15.49 9.69
C LEU A 139 -6.22 15.89 9.19
N GLY A 140 -7.22 16.00 10.10
CA GLY A 140 -8.58 16.44 9.76
C GLY A 140 -9.44 15.44 8.99
N ARG A 141 -9.00 14.17 8.87
CA ARG A 141 -9.71 13.16 8.07
C ARG A 141 -10.76 12.39 8.85
N MET A 142 -10.44 11.93 10.04
CA MET A 142 -11.31 11.15 10.95
C MET A 142 -10.84 11.30 12.38
N GLY A 143 -11.74 11.04 13.32
CA GLY A 143 -11.48 11.02 14.77
C GLY A 143 -11.95 12.27 15.47
N ALA A 144 -12.12 12.17 16.79
CA ALA A 144 -12.46 13.28 17.67
C ALA A 144 -11.22 14.11 18.03
N LYS A 145 -11.34 15.42 18.07
CA LYS A 145 -10.27 16.31 18.57
C LYS A 145 -10.21 16.24 20.10
N PRO A 146 -9.02 16.23 20.70
CA PRO A 146 -8.86 16.40 22.15
C PRO A 146 -9.56 17.68 22.64
N GLY A 147 -10.12 17.66 23.83
CA GLY A 147 -10.98 18.69 24.38
C GLY A 147 -12.45 18.23 24.40
N ASP A 148 -13.38 19.15 24.15
CA ASP A 148 -14.81 18.91 24.29
C ASP A 148 -15.34 17.81 23.36
N GLU A 149 -14.83 17.74 22.13
CA GLU A 149 -15.27 16.75 21.15
C GLU A 149 -14.92 15.30 21.59
N LEU A 150 -13.68 15.08 22.03
CA LEU A 150 -13.27 13.78 22.54
C LEU A 150 -13.96 13.48 23.88
N ALA A 151 -14.12 14.46 24.76
CA ALA A 151 -14.83 14.28 26.03
C ALA A 151 -16.29 13.85 25.80
N ALA A 152 -16.99 14.49 24.87
CA ALA A 152 -18.36 14.11 24.50
C ALA A 152 -18.42 12.67 23.95
N LEU A 153 -17.49 12.32 23.03
CA LEU A 153 -17.40 10.95 22.51
C LEU A 153 -17.16 9.93 23.65
N LEU A 154 -16.21 10.21 24.54
CA LEU A 154 -15.88 9.31 25.65
C LEU A 154 -17.06 9.12 26.60
N ASN A 155 -17.81 10.18 26.93
CA ASN A 155 -19.02 10.10 27.74
C ASN A 155 -20.10 9.22 27.09
N ASP A 156 -20.24 9.29 25.77
CA ASP A 156 -21.24 8.52 25.02
C ASP A 156 -20.88 7.04 24.90
N ILE A 157 -19.60 6.69 24.87
CA ILE A 157 -19.14 5.31 24.61
C ILE A 157 -18.70 4.57 25.88
N ASN A 158 -18.35 5.28 26.95
CA ASN A 158 -17.87 4.66 28.17
C ASN A 158 -18.98 3.84 28.84
N GLY A 159 -18.72 2.55 29.04
CA GLY A 159 -19.69 1.63 29.61
C GLY A 159 -20.73 1.08 28.64
N LEU A 160 -20.62 1.34 27.33
CA LEU A 160 -21.47 0.66 26.33
C LEU A 160 -21.26 -0.86 26.42
N PRO A 161 -22.35 -1.64 26.60
CA PRO A 161 -22.22 -3.09 26.71
C PRO A 161 -21.72 -3.71 25.40
N GLY A 162 -20.91 -4.75 25.49
CA GLY A 162 -20.39 -5.45 24.33
C GLY A 162 -19.37 -4.66 23.50
N ILE A 163 -18.80 -3.58 24.03
CA ILE A 163 -17.68 -2.83 23.40
C ILE A 163 -16.43 -3.01 24.26
N ASP A 164 -15.31 -3.34 23.59
CA ASP A 164 -13.97 -3.40 24.15
C ASP A 164 -13.08 -2.35 23.47
N ILE A 165 -12.72 -1.30 24.21
CA ILE A 165 -11.83 -0.24 23.71
C ILE A 165 -10.39 -0.69 23.97
N GLU A 166 -9.81 -1.45 23.04
CA GLU A 166 -8.47 -2.00 23.22
C GLU A 166 -7.35 -1.05 22.77
N GLY A 167 -7.65 -0.02 21.98
CA GLY A 167 -6.62 0.87 21.49
C GLY A 167 -7.08 2.29 21.16
N ALA A 168 -6.08 3.16 20.98
CA ALA A 168 -6.28 4.49 20.42
C ALA A 168 -5.15 4.84 19.45
N TYR A 169 -5.48 5.62 18.41
CA TYR A 169 -4.48 5.97 17.43
C TYR A 169 -4.75 7.32 16.72
N THR A 170 -3.68 7.84 16.15
CA THR A 170 -3.73 8.95 15.20
C THR A 170 -2.98 8.61 13.91
N HIS A 171 -2.84 9.58 13.02
CA HIS A 171 -2.04 9.47 11.81
C HIS A 171 -1.37 10.82 11.53
N PHE A 172 -0.06 10.85 11.59
CA PHE A 172 0.72 12.05 11.32
C PHE A 172 0.58 12.50 9.87
N SER A 173 0.34 13.78 9.68
CA SER A 173 0.13 14.37 8.35
C SER A 173 1.43 14.71 7.64
N ASN A 174 2.50 15.00 8.40
CA ASN A 174 3.72 15.63 7.88
C ASN A 174 5.02 14.88 8.20
N SER A 175 4.94 13.60 8.57
CA SER A 175 6.11 12.81 9.02
C SER A 175 7.21 12.64 7.96
N ALA A 176 6.89 12.81 6.67
CA ALA A 176 7.86 12.72 5.59
C ALA A 176 8.64 14.03 5.34
N LYS A 177 8.22 15.16 5.90
CA LYS A 177 8.86 16.48 5.64
C LYS A 177 10.07 16.74 6.54
N ILE A 178 10.94 17.66 6.12
CA ILE A 178 12.13 18.07 6.89
C ILE A 178 11.72 18.80 8.17
N ASP A 179 10.75 19.72 8.07
CA ASP A 179 10.25 20.46 9.21
C ASP A 179 9.50 19.54 10.18
N THR A 180 9.93 19.51 11.43
CA THR A 180 9.39 18.65 12.47
C THR A 180 8.32 19.32 13.34
N ALA A 181 8.13 20.63 13.24
CA ALA A 181 7.22 21.37 14.11
C ALA A 181 5.79 20.85 14.07
N ILE A 182 5.31 20.45 12.88
CA ILE A 182 3.96 19.92 12.72
C ILE A 182 3.81 18.54 13.39
N ILE A 183 4.76 17.64 13.21
CA ILE A 183 4.66 16.31 13.84
C ILE A 183 4.79 16.40 15.36
N GLU A 184 5.59 17.31 15.87
CA GLU A 184 5.72 17.59 17.33
C GLU A 184 4.38 18.07 17.90
N GLN A 185 3.73 19.03 17.20
CA GLN A 185 2.38 19.50 17.59
C GLN A 185 1.34 18.40 17.51
N GLU A 186 1.35 17.59 16.44
CA GLU A 186 0.42 16.46 16.27
C GLU A 186 0.62 15.40 17.36
N ALA A 187 1.87 15.13 17.76
CA ALA A 187 2.20 14.21 18.85
C ALA A 187 1.70 14.75 20.19
N ALA A 188 1.97 16.02 20.51
CA ALA A 188 1.47 16.65 21.74
C ALA A 188 -0.07 16.64 21.80
N THR A 189 -0.74 16.86 20.66
CA THR A 189 -2.20 16.77 20.56
C THR A 189 -2.69 15.34 20.81
N PHE A 190 -2.00 14.34 20.26
CA PHE A 190 -2.33 12.94 20.51
C PHE A 190 -2.14 12.55 21.96
N ASP A 191 -1.05 12.98 22.59
CA ASP A 191 -0.77 12.74 24.02
C ASP A 191 -1.86 13.35 24.93
N SER A 192 -2.33 14.56 24.61
CA SER A 192 -3.48 15.16 25.28
C SER A 192 -4.74 14.29 25.19
N GLY A 193 -5.00 13.72 24.01
CA GLY A 193 -6.13 12.79 23.81
C GLY A 193 -5.96 11.48 24.60
N LEU A 194 -4.76 10.92 24.66
CA LEU A 194 -4.47 9.74 25.48
C LEU A 194 -4.68 10.01 26.97
N ALA A 195 -4.30 11.21 27.44
CA ALA A 195 -4.54 11.65 28.81
C ALA A 195 -6.04 11.74 29.13
N GLN A 196 -6.86 12.26 28.21
CA GLN A 196 -8.32 12.31 28.38
C GLN A 196 -8.95 10.91 28.42
N ILE A 197 -8.52 9.98 27.56
CA ILE A 197 -8.98 8.58 27.57
C ILE A 197 -8.65 7.93 28.91
N LYS A 198 -7.43 8.13 29.42
CA LYS A 198 -7.01 7.62 30.72
C LYS A 198 -7.83 8.25 31.86
N ALA A 199 -8.10 9.55 31.81
CA ALA A 199 -8.93 10.25 32.81
C ALA A 199 -10.39 9.76 32.81
N ALA A 200 -10.92 9.27 31.69
CA ALA A 200 -12.21 8.60 31.58
C ALA A 200 -12.20 7.15 32.13
N GLY A 201 -11.09 6.69 32.69
CA GLY A 201 -10.95 5.34 33.26
C GLY A 201 -10.71 4.22 32.27
N ILE A 202 -10.44 4.55 31.00
CA ILE A 202 -10.20 3.56 29.93
C ILE A 202 -8.71 3.21 29.90
N THR A 203 -8.41 1.90 30.00
CA THR A 203 -7.05 1.37 29.88
C THR A 203 -6.84 0.83 28.46
N LEU A 204 -5.83 1.36 27.77
CA LEU A 204 -5.52 0.99 26.40
C LEU A 204 -4.40 -0.07 26.35
N LYS A 205 -4.61 -1.12 25.58
CA LYS A 205 -3.59 -2.10 25.21
C LYS A 205 -2.66 -1.56 24.13
N TYR A 206 -3.22 -0.82 23.16
CA TYR A 206 -2.50 -0.31 22.00
C TYR A 206 -2.61 1.21 21.87
N CYS A 207 -1.47 1.86 21.73
CA CYS A 207 -1.36 3.28 21.40
C CYS A 207 -0.45 3.41 20.17
N HIS A 208 -0.96 3.99 19.07
CA HIS A 208 -0.19 4.02 17.85
C HIS A 208 -0.41 5.29 16.99
N ALA A 209 0.70 5.90 16.57
CA ALA A 209 0.69 7.12 15.75
C ALA A 209 1.56 6.97 14.50
N ALA A 210 2.74 6.38 14.64
CA ALA A 210 3.77 6.32 13.60
C ALA A 210 3.31 5.57 12.35
N ASN A 211 3.31 6.28 11.23
CA ASN A 211 3.22 5.75 9.88
C ASN A 211 4.62 5.44 9.32
N THR A 212 4.76 5.07 8.05
CA THR A 212 6.03 4.69 7.42
C THR A 212 7.18 5.66 7.73
N PRO A 213 7.13 6.96 7.35
CA PRO A 213 8.24 7.85 7.64
C PRO A 213 8.47 8.10 9.14
N ALA A 214 7.38 8.16 9.92
CA ALA A 214 7.51 8.34 11.37
C ALA A 214 8.17 7.13 12.05
N THR A 215 7.90 5.92 11.57
CA THR A 215 8.55 4.71 12.08
C THR A 215 10.07 4.77 11.90
N VAL A 216 10.55 5.28 10.76
CA VAL A 216 11.99 5.35 10.46
C VAL A 216 12.66 6.52 11.17
N ARG A 217 11.99 7.68 11.26
CA ARG A 217 12.61 8.96 11.64
C ARG A 217 12.41 9.35 13.10
N PHE A 218 11.35 8.93 13.74
CA PHE A 218 10.91 9.45 15.04
C PHE A 218 10.62 8.33 16.06
N PRO A 219 11.67 7.64 16.57
CA PRO A 219 11.50 6.57 17.55
C PRO A 219 10.71 6.98 18.80
N GLN A 220 10.81 8.27 19.19
CA GLN A 220 10.09 8.84 20.34
C GLN A 220 8.55 8.81 20.15
N TYR A 221 8.05 8.65 18.93
CA TYR A 221 6.61 8.60 18.61
C TYR A 221 6.13 7.21 18.19
N HIS A 222 6.90 6.16 18.48
CA HIS A 222 6.46 4.78 18.23
C HIS A 222 5.32 4.36 19.17
N TYR A 223 5.25 4.96 20.38
CA TYR A 223 4.39 4.48 21.45
C TYR A 223 4.64 2.98 21.69
N ASN A 224 3.59 2.13 21.71
CA ASN A 224 3.79 0.69 21.81
C ASN A 224 3.44 -0.07 20.51
N MET A 225 3.12 0.66 19.42
CA MET A 225 2.80 0.04 18.14
C MET A 225 3.05 1.01 16.98
N VAL A 226 3.67 0.53 15.90
CA VAL A 226 3.86 1.28 14.65
C VAL A 226 3.12 0.61 13.51
N ARG A 227 2.76 1.40 12.47
CA ARG A 227 2.01 0.90 11.31
C ARG A 227 2.72 1.25 10.03
N SER A 228 3.01 0.25 9.20
CA SER A 228 3.53 0.49 7.87
C SER A 228 3.06 -0.54 6.85
N LEU A 229 2.85 -0.06 5.63
CA LEU A 229 2.71 -0.85 4.43
C LEU A 229 4.01 -0.80 3.63
N LEU A 230 4.52 0.42 3.39
CA LEU A 230 5.61 0.63 2.45
C LEU A 230 6.93 0.01 2.91
N LEU A 231 7.20 -0.03 4.21
CA LEU A 231 8.38 -0.73 4.73
C LEU A 231 8.37 -2.22 4.41
N LEU A 232 7.18 -2.85 4.42
CA LEU A 232 7.04 -4.27 4.04
C LEU A 232 7.52 -4.51 2.61
N VAL A 233 7.19 -3.60 1.72
CA VAL A 233 7.44 -3.74 0.28
C VAL A 233 8.72 -3.04 -0.19
N GLY A 234 9.52 -2.54 0.76
CA GLY A 234 10.87 -2.06 0.49
C GLY A 234 11.02 -0.56 0.24
N TYR A 235 10.03 0.27 0.68
CA TYR A 235 10.07 1.72 0.51
C TYR A 235 9.91 2.45 1.83
N ASP A 236 10.84 3.31 2.22
CA ASP A 236 10.71 4.11 3.44
C ASP A 236 10.15 5.53 3.19
N TRP A 237 10.24 6.05 1.98
CA TRP A 237 9.71 7.35 1.51
C TRP A 237 9.94 8.51 2.48
N SER A 238 11.08 8.50 3.16
CA SER A 238 11.55 9.66 3.89
C SER A 238 12.05 10.75 2.93
N VAL A 239 12.19 11.98 3.44
CA VAL A 239 12.51 13.19 2.65
C VAL A 239 13.74 13.06 1.77
N ASP A 240 14.70 12.31 2.24
CA ASP A 240 16.01 12.11 1.65
C ASP A 240 16.05 10.87 0.74
N GLN A 241 14.91 10.17 0.58
CA GLN A 241 14.75 8.96 -0.23
C GLN A 241 15.83 7.88 0.02
N PHE A 242 16.55 7.98 1.13
CA PHE A 242 17.54 6.99 1.51
C PHE A 242 16.85 5.79 2.17
N ASN A 243 17.17 4.61 1.69
CA ASN A 243 16.76 3.36 2.31
C ASN A 243 17.56 3.10 3.61
N ARG A 244 17.21 3.82 4.68
CA ARG A 244 17.92 3.80 5.97
C ARG A 244 17.97 2.44 6.63
N LEU A 245 16.95 1.61 6.38
CA LEU A 245 16.85 0.29 6.97
C LEU A 245 17.44 -0.80 6.06
N GLY A 246 17.96 -0.45 4.89
CA GLY A 246 18.46 -1.42 3.91
C GLY A 246 17.36 -2.38 3.43
N LEU A 247 16.13 -1.88 3.26
CA LEU A 247 14.99 -2.67 2.82
C LEU A 247 15.16 -3.12 1.37
N GLU A 248 14.56 -4.25 1.05
CA GLU A 248 14.59 -4.83 -0.28
C GLU A 248 13.26 -4.58 -0.99
N LYS A 249 13.30 -4.04 -2.22
CA LYS A 249 12.14 -3.94 -3.10
C LYS A 249 11.67 -5.34 -3.45
N VAL A 250 10.41 -5.63 -3.21
CA VAL A 250 9.87 -7.00 -3.26
C VAL A 250 9.20 -7.33 -4.59
N LEU A 251 8.93 -6.31 -5.43
CA LEU A 251 8.15 -6.46 -6.64
C LEU A 251 8.96 -6.11 -7.88
N TYR A 252 8.79 -6.91 -8.93
CA TYR A 252 9.05 -6.48 -10.30
C TYR A 252 7.88 -6.82 -11.23
N TRP A 253 7.71 -6.04 -12.29
CA TRP A 253 6.62 -6.19 -13.27
C TRP A 253 7.20 -6.32 -14.68
N ARG A 254 6.76 -7.36 -15.39
CA ARG A 254 7.15 -7.63 -16.78
C ARG A 254 5.95 -7.68 -17.70
N GLY A 255 6.18 -7.23 -18.93
CA GLY A 255 5.35 -7.44 -20.12
C GLY A 255 6.17 -8.05 -21.24
N PHE A 256 5.59 -8.11 -22.43
CA PHE A 256 6.22 -8.73 -23.60
C PHE A 256 6.13 -7.82 -24.83
N VAL A 257 7.03 -8.03 -25.78
CA VAL A 257 6.92 -7.53 -27.14
C VAL A 257 5.85 -8.34 -27.87
N ALA A 258 4.71 -7.72 -28.16
CA ALA A 258 3.61 -8.38 -28.89
C ALA A 258 3.82 -8.38 -30.41
N GLN A 259 4.42 -7.32 -30.93
CA GLN A 259 4.74 -7.15 -32.37
C GLN A 259 5.87 -6.16 -32.52
N ILE A 260 6.55 -6.21 -33.65
CA ILE A 260 7.56 -5.21 -34.08
C ILE A 260 7.14 -4.65 -35.44
N ASN A 261 7.05 -3.33 -35.51
CA ASN A 261 6.72 -2.61 -36.73
C ASN A 261 7.94 -1.80 -37.21
N GLU A 262 8.20 -1.81 -38.51
CA GLU A 262 9.11 -0.88 -39.16
C GLU A 262 8.31 0.33 -39.62
N VAL A 263 8.68 1.52 -39.16
CA VAL A 263 7.99 2.78 -39.45
C VAL A 263 8.98 3.71 -40.14
N LYS A 264 8.63 4.22 -41.32
CA LYS A 264 9.50 5.09 -42.12
C LYS A 264 9.45 6.53 -41.62
N ALA A 265 10.56 7.26 -41.78
CA ALA A 265 10.63 8.69 -41.52
C ALA A 265 9.45 9.45 -42.12
N GLY A 266 8.74 10.26 -41.33
CA GLY A 266 7.55 11.00 -41.72
C GLY A 266 6.25 10.20 -41.69
N GLU A 267 6.28 8.88 -41.49
CA GLU A 267 5.08 8.06 -41.33
C GLU A 267 4.38 8.37 -40.02
N ARG A 268 3.04 8.38 -40.05
CA ARG A 268 2.20 8.65 -38.86
C ARG A 268 1.52 7.37 -38.42
N PHE A 269 1.46 7.19 -37.12
CA PHE A 269 0.87 6.00 -36.50
C PHE A 269 0.20 6.35 -35.14
N ASP A 270 -0.39 5.35 -34.48
CA ASP A 270 -1.20 5.46 -33.30
C ASP A 270 -2.59 6.11 -33.54
N TYR A 271 -3.42 6.19 -32.49
CA TYR A 271 -4.77 6.74 -32.56
C TYR A 271 -4.77 8.18 -33.06
N GLY A 272 -5.63 8.45 -34.05
CA GLY A 272 -5.68 9.76 -34.67
C GLY A 272 -4.39 10.15 -35.41
N LEU A 273 -3.50 9.19 -35.67
CA LEU A 273 -2.18 9.43 -36.28
C LEU A 273 -1.37 10.46 -35.46
N ALA A 274 -1.42 10.33 -34.14
CA ALA A 274 -0.86 11.32 -33.20
C ALA A 274 0.67 11.32 -33.16
N LEU A 275 1.31 10.18 -33.45
CA LEU A 275 2.76 10.05 -33.51
C LEU A 275 3.26 10.21 -34.95
N THR A 276 4.41 10.83 -35.10
CA THR A 276 5.11 10.94 -36.39
C THR A 276 6.54 10.45 -36.21
N ALA A 277 6.97 9.50 -37.04
CA ALA A 277 8.32 8.97 -36.99
C ALA A 277 9.32 10.06 -37.44
N SER A 278 10.24 10.45 -36.56
CA SER A 278 11.27 11.45 -36.88
C SER A 278 12.42 10.91 -37.74
N ARG A 279 12.57 9.59 -37.79
CA ARG A 279 13.56 8.79 -38.54
C ARG A 279 12.94 7.46 -38.94
N ASP A 280 13.64 6.64 -39.68
CA ASP A 280 13.27 5.22 -39.84
C ASP A 280 13.38 4.57 -38.46
N MET A 281 12.30 3.94 -37.97
CA MET A 281 12.19 3.41 -36.62
C MET A 281 11.78 1.94 -36.62
N LYS A 282 12.25 1.22 -35.59
CA LYS A 282 11.65 -0.04 -35.15
C LYS A 282 10.83 0.23 -33.89
N VAL A 283 9.55 -0.05 -33.93
CA VAL A 283 8.62 0.21 -32.85
C VAL A 283 8.04 -1.10 -32.36
N ALA A 284 8.28 -1.42 -31.09
CA ALA A 284 7.65 -2.56 -30.44
C ALA A 284 6.25 -2.18 -29.95
N VAL A 285 5.28 -3.04 -30.22
CA VAL A 285 3.96 -3.02 -29.62
C VAL A 285 4.04 -3.79 -28.31
N THR A 286 3.56 -3.21 -27.22
CA THR A 286 3.58 -3.86 -25.90
C THR A 286 2.38 -4.79 -25.69
N SER A 287 2.51 -5.74 -24.78
CA SER A 287 1.42 -6.60 -24.33
C SER A 287 0.65 -6.02 -23.15
N PHE A 288 0.91 -4.77 -22.77
CA PHE A 288 0.29 -4.06 -21.65
C PHE A 288 -0.07 -2.63 -22.05
N GLY A 289 -1.00 -2.03 -21.31
CA GLY A 289 -1.44 -0.65 -21.48
C GLY A 289 -1.93 -0.03 -20.17
N TYR A 290 -2.64 1.12 -20.27
CA TYR A 290 -3.10 1.81 -19.06
C TYR A 290 -4.20 1.05 -18.28
N SER A 291 -4.92 0.12 -18.92
CA SER A 291 -5.89 -0.74 -18.22
C SER A 291 -5.23 -1.79 -17.31
N ASP A 292 -3.93 -2.04 -17.48
CA ASP A 292 -3.15 -2.84 -16.55
C ASP A 292 -2.77 -2.05 -15.29
N GLY A 293 -2.97 -0.72 -15.34
CA GLY A 293 -2.57 0.20 -14.28
C GLY A 293 -1.21 0.87 -14.54
N TYR A 294 -0.65 0.72 -15.75
CA TYR A 294 0.58 1.43 -16.09
C TYR A 294 0.24 2.90 -16.40
N PRO A 295 0.96 3.89 -15.83
CA PRO A 295 0.55 5.30 -15.91
C PRO A 295 0.55 5.84 -17.33
N ASP A 296 -0.55 6.48 -17.70
CA ASP A 296 -0.79 7.04 -19.04
C ASP A 296 -0.04 8.36 -19.31
N ASP A 297 0.55 8.96 -18.28
CA ASP A 297 1.32 10.18 -18.37
C ASP A 297 2.84 9.96 -18.55
N LEU A 298 3.30 8.72 -18.62
CA LEU A 298 4.71 8.40 -18.85
C LEU A 298 5.19 8.73 -20.29
N PRO A 299 4.40 8.49 -21.34
CA PRO A 299 4.77 8.94 -22.68
C PRO A 299 5.02 10.45 -22.72
N GLY A 300 6.13 10.87 -23.33
CA GLY A 300 6.53 12.28 -23.40
C GLY A 300 7.10 12.89 -22.12
N ASN A 301 7.01 12.17 -20.97
CA ASN A 301 7.56 12.60 -19.67
C ASN A 301 8.79 11.79 -19.25
N GLY A 302 9.48 11.16 -20.19
CA GLY A 302 10.68 10.37 -19.91
C GLY A 302 10.42 8.94 -19.47
N GLY A 303 9.18 8.45 -19.62
CA GLY A 303 8.84 7.06 -19.34
C GLY A 303 9.57 6.09 -20.25
N PHE A 304 10.03 4.97 -19.70
CA PHE A 304 10.75 3.94 -20.42
C PHE A 304 10.48 2.55 -19.82
N VAL A 305 10.81 1.53 -20.59
CA VAL A 305 10.93 0.14 -20.12
C VAL A 305 12.34 -0.36 -20.41
N MET A 306 12.76 -1.44 -19.72
CA MET A 306 14.00 -2.11 -20.09
C MET A 306 13.71 -3.25 -21.06
N VAL A 307 14.47 -3.32 -22.15
CA VAL A 307 14.43 -4.41 -23.13
C VAL A 307 15.86 -4.83 -23.41
N LYS A 308 16.19 -6.11 -23.27
CA LYS A 308 17.58 -6.61 -23.49
C LYS A 308 18.63 -5.80 -22.69
N GLY A 309 18.30 -5.37 -21.46
CA GLY A 309 19.21 -4.59 -20.61
C GLY A 309 19.37 -3.12 -21.02
N GLN A 310 18.56 -2.60 -21.94
CA GLN A 310 18.65 -1.23 -22.43
C GLN A 310 17.32 -0.48 -22.25
N LYS A 311 17.38 0.82 -21.98
CA LYS A 311 16.19 1.67 -21.85
C LYS A 311 15.56 1.92 -23.22
N ALA A 312 14.29 1.60 -23.32
CA ALA A 312 13.45 1.81 -24.49
C ALA A 312 12.35 2.83 -24.15
N PRO A 313 12.35 4.03 -24.79
CA PRO A 313 11.36 5.06 -24.50
C PRO A 313 9.93 4.62 -24.86
N ILE A 314 8.98 4.96 -24.00
CA ILE A 314 7.56 4.75 -24.25
C ILE A 314 7.07 5.92 -25.12
N LEU A 315 6.56 5.61 -26.31
CA LEU A 315 6.05 6.60 -27.25
C LEU A 315 4.57 6.93 -26.98
N SER A 316 3.78 5.91 -26.67
CA SER A 316 2.34 6.02 -26.39
C SER A 316 1.86 4.83 -25.59
N LEU A 317 0.75 5.02 -24.84
CA LEU A 317 0.04 3.95 -24.14
C LEU A 317 -1.45 4.04 -24.49
N ASN A 318 -1.98 2.92 -24.96
CA ASN A 318 -3.40 2.70 -25.23
C ASN A 318 -4.00 1.81 -24.13
N MET A 319 -5.27 1.41 -24.26
CA MET A 319 -5.96 0.62 -23.22
C MET A 319 -5.21 -0.67 -22.87
N ASP A 320 -4.87 -1.48 -23.87
CA ASP A 320 -4.31 -2.83 -23.69
C ASP A 320 -2.90 -2.98 -24.23
N GLN A 321 -2.40 -2.00 -24.95
CA GLN A 321 -1.13 -2.01 -25.66
C GLN A 321 -0.49 -0.61 -25.62
N GLY A 322 0.75 -0.51 -26.07
CA GLY A 322 1.46 0.76 -26.26
C GLY A 322 2.55 0.61 -27.29
N PHE A 323 3.26 1.68 -27.55
CA PHE A 323 4.38 1.75 -28.49
C PHE A 323 5.66 2.13 -27.77
N VAL A 324 6.71 1.39 -28.02
CA VAL A 324 8.05 1.58 -27.43
C VAL A 324 9.07 1.66 -28.54
N ASP A 325 9.95 2.68 -28.51
CA ASP A 325 11.05 2.82 -29.47
C ASP A 325 12.17 1.81 -29.14
N ILE A 326 12.40 0.87 -30.04
CA ILE A 326 13.47 -0.13 -29.95
C ILE A 326 14.50 0.01 -31.07
N THR A 327 14.51 1.17 -31.78
CA THR A 327 15.32 1.38 -32.97
C THR A 327 16.80 1.11 -32.74
N ASP A 328 17.31 1.54 -31.58
CA ASP A 328 18.74 1.45 -31.26
C ASP A 328 19.07 0.22 -30.41
N ILE A 329 18.11 -0.69 -30.19
CA ILE A 329 18.29 -1.92 -29.42
C ILE A 329 18.36 -3.11 -30.39
N PRO A 330 19.53 -3.76 -30.53
CA PRO A 330 19.70 -4.87 -31.48
C PRO A 330 18.95 -6.12 -31.01
N ASP A 331 18.61 -6.96 -31.98
CA ASP A 331 18.13 -8.34 -31.77
C ASP A 331 16.86 -8.47 -30.90
N VAL A 332 16.05 -7.43 -30.81
CA VAL A 332 14.73 -7.51 -30.16
C VAL A 332 13.80 -8.33 -31.03
N CYS A 333 13.16 -9.32 -30.43
CA CYS A 333 12.21 -10.23 -31.08
C CYS A 333 10.82 -10.15 -30.43
N VAL A 334 9.82 -10.59 -31.18
CA VAL A 334 8.47 -10.84 -30.61
C VAL A 334 8.59 -11.84 -29.47
N ASN A 335 7.85 -11.61 -28.40
CA ASN A 335 7.86 -12.34 -27.13
C ASN A 335 9.11 -12.10 -26.25
N ASP A 336 10.02 -11.21 -26.60
CA ASP A 336 11.01 -10.73 -25.64
C ASP A 336 10.34 -10.02 -24.48
N GLN A 337 10.91 -10.19 -23.28
CA GLN A 337 10.39 -9.57 -22.07
C GLN A 337 10.80 -8.10 -21.97
N MET A 338 9.90 -7.30 -21.42
CA MET A 338 10.11 -5.91 -21.05
C MET A 338 10.01 -5.80 -19.54
N LEU A 339 11.00 -5.23 -18.85
CA LEU A 339 10.88 -4.89 -17.42
C LEU A 339 10.27 -3.49 -17.30
N LEU A 340 9.12 -3.40 -16.62
CA LEU A 340 8.33 -2.18 -16.46
C LEU A 340 8.68 -1.43 -15.18
N ILE A 341 8.99 -2.16 -14.11
CA ILE A 341 9.37 -1.63 -12.80
C ILE A 341 10.06 -2.71 -11.97
N GLY A 342 10.94 -2.30 -11.06
CA GLY A 342 11.61 -3.16 -10.10
C GLY A 342 12.92 -3.72 -10.62
N GLN A 343 13.43 -4.76 -9.95
CA GLN A 343 14.69 -5.40 -10.29
C GLN A 343 14.49 -6.88 -10.56
N ASP A 344 15.01 -7.36 -11.69
CA ASP A 344 15.05 -8.77 -12.07
C ASP A 344 16.40 -9.10 -12.71
N GLY A 345 17.23 -9.84 -11.99
CA GLY A 345 18.63 -10.05 -12.35
C GLY A 345 19.42 -8.75 -12.35
N ASP A 346 20.10 -8.49 -13.47
CA ASP A 346 20.91 -7.28 -13.67
C ASP A 346 20.09 -6.08 -14.22
N GLU A 347 18.83 -6.30 -14.60
CA GLU A 347 17.94 -5.23 -15.08
C GLU A 347 17.23 -4.56 -13.92
N GLU A 348 17.18 -3.24 -13.91
CA GLU A 348 16.46 -2.45 -12.93
C GLU A 348 15.75 -1.25 -13.56
N VAL A 349 14.49 -1.04 -13.16
CA VAL A 349 13.72 0.19 -13.40
C VAL A 349 13.37 0.78 -12.05
N GLU A 350 14.07 1.85 -11.69
CA GLU A 350 13.83 2.56 -10.42
C GLU A 350 12.56 3.38 -10.50
N LEU A 351 11.69 3.23 -9.48
CA LEU A 351 10.42 3.93 -9.41
C LEU A 351 10.58 5.46 -9.41
N THR A 352 11.60 5.97 -8.71
CA THR A 352 11.89 7.40 -8.63
C THR A 352 12.37 7.96 -9.96
N GLU A 353 13.12 7.19 -10.73
CA GLU A 353 13.53 7.57 -12.08
C GLU A 353 12.34 7.54 -13.04
N LEU A 354 11.56 6.45 -13.02
CA LEU A 354 10.40 6.28 -13.89
C LEU A 354 9.36 7.39 -13.69
N LEU A 355 9.13 7.79 -12.44
CA LEU A 355 8.13 8.80 -12.09
C LEU A 355 8.71 10.22 -11.92
N ALA A 356 9.95 10.48 -12.31
CA ALA A 356 10.61 11.76 -12.09
C ALA A 356 9.82 12.97 -12.63
N ASN A 357 9.15 12.82 -13.77
CA ASN A 357 8.33 13.84 -14.41
C ASN A 357 6.83 13.48 -14.43
N SER A 358 6.43 12.39 -13.78
CA SER A 358 5.04 11.99 -13.65
C SER A 358 4.34 12.84 -12.58
N LYS A 359 3.05 13.12 -12.76
CA LYS A 359 2.18 13.70 -11.74
C LYS A 359 1.79 12.71 -10.63
N HIS A 360 2.12 11.44 -10.79
CA HIS A 360 1.72 10.36 -9.90
C HIS A 360 2.77 10.08 -8.83
N SER A 361 2.31 9.76 -7.62
CA SER A 361 3.17 9.23 -6.57
C SER A 361 3.37 7.73 -6.75
N GLY A 362 4.43 7.17 -6.18
CA GLY A 362 4.65 5.72 -6.27
C GLY A 362 3.58 4.89 -5.56
N THR A 363 2.95 5.39 -4.47
CA THR A 363 1.78 4.71 -3.88
C THR A 363 0.59 4.68 -4.84
N TYR A 364 0.39 5.76 -5.59
CA TYR A 364 -0.63 5.81 -6.63
C TYR A 364 -0.30 4.80 -7.74
N PHE A 365 0.93 4.81 -8.26
CA PHE A 365 1.41 3.86 -9.27
C PHE A 365 1.09 2.42 -8.89
N PHE A 366 1.58 1.97 -7.75
CA PHE A 366 1.38 0.58 -7.32
C PHE A 366 -0.11 0.24 -7.08
N SER A 367 -0.91 1.18 -6.55
CA SER A 367 -2.33 0.93 -6.30
C SER A 367 -3.16 0.81 -7.58
N LEU A 368 -2.64 1.24 -8.73
CA LEU A 368 -3.29 1.08 -10.02
C LEU A 368 -3.08 -0.30 -10.64
N ILE A 369 -2.07 -1.09 -10.21
CA ILE A 369 -1.83 -2.42 -10.78
C ILE A 369 -3.11 -3.24 -10.70
N ASN A 370 -3.73 -3.45 -11.87
CA ASN A 370 -5.05 -4.00 -12.01
C ASN A 370 -5.07 -5.51 -11.66
N HIS A 371 -6.24 -6.03 -11.30
CA HIS A 371 -6.43 -7.47 -10.99
C HIS A 371 -6.16 -8.39 -12.19
N ARG A 372 -6.25 -7.89 -13.43
CA ARG A 372 -5.93 -8.65 -14.64
C ARG A 372 -4.43 -8.91 -14.82
N VAL A 373 -3.57 -8.12 -14.17
CA VAL A 373 -2.13 -8.39 -14.11
C VAL A 373 -1.89 -9.53 -13.14
N ARG A 374 -1.37 -10.64 -13.62
CA ARG A 374 -1.13 -11.84 -12.80
C ARG A 374 -0.07 -11.56 -11.75
N ARG A 375 -0.34 -11.93 -10.47
CA ARG A 375 0.67 -11.94 -9.41
C ARG A 375 1.22 -13.35 -9.25
N ILE A 376 2.55 -13.43 -9.21
CA ILE A 376 3.31 -14.66 -8.96
C ILE A 376 4.06 -14.43 -7.65
N PHE A 377 3.84 -15.30 -6.68
CA PHE A 377 4.47 -15.19 -5.36
C PHE A 377 5.63 -16.17 -5.28
N LYS A 378 6.84 -15.62 -5.11
CA LYS A 378 8.05 -16.39 -4.93
C LYS A 378 8.27 -16.63 -3.44
N ARG A 379 8.26 -17.91 -3.04
CA ARG A 379 8.48 -18.38 -1.66
C ARG A 379 9.92 -18.80 -1.41
#